data_c833af786cfa8c390c335ed8ea0b90bb
#
_entry.id   c833af786cfa8c390c335ed8ea0b90bb
#
_cell.length_a   1.000
_cell.length_b   1.000
_cell.length_c   1.000
_cell.angle_alpha   90.00
_cell.angle_beta   90.00
_cell.angle_gamma   90.00
#
_symmetry.space_group_name_H-M   'P 1'
#
loop_
_entity.id
_entity.type
_entity.pdbx_description
1 polymer ?
#
loop_
_entity_poly.entity_id
_entity_poly.type
_entity_poly.pdbx_seq_one_letter_code
_entity_poly.pdbx_strand_id
1 'polypeptide(L)'
;MKRVLVGMSGGVDSSVSALLLKNMGYEVIGGTMKLLDDENTNSSINDAKKVCDKLGIKHYVFDLREEFKNIVISYFISSYQKCETPNPCVICNHYFKFGLFFEKAKDLNCDYISTGHYANISNGLLYESNVENKDQSYFLWYIDKNVLPYIILPLSKYKNKDEIRKIAKENGLVNYSKKDSQDICFINGNYKDFIKEKVNNIKCGDITLKDGQIIGKHDGLINYTIGQRKGLKTSLNKPLYVINFDYKNNKLIVGEENDLYSDILSVKNVNLLVEKLPKSVDAKIRSRVDKKEAKIFYKDDKMYVKFKEKQRAITSGQSIVFYKNGICLGGGIIEKI
;
A
#
# COMPACT_ATOMS: atom_id res chain seq x y z
N MET A 1 -8.08 -32.93 -4.67
CA MET A 1 -8.70 -31.57 -4.71
C MET A 1 -7.59 -30.57 -4.37
N LYS A 2 -7.46 -29.46 -5.10
CA LYS A 2 -6.49 -28.42 -4.80
C LYS A 2 -6.94 -27.63 -3.56
N ARG A 3 -6.00 -27.34 -2.66
CA ARG A 3 -6.26 -26.66 -1.40
C ARG A 3 -5.81 -25.20 -1.45
N VAL A 4 -6.61 -24.28 -0.89
CA VAL A 4 -6.30 -22.86 -0.86
C VAL A 4 -6.50 -22.27 0.54
N LEU A 5 -5.48 -21.54 1.04
CA LEU A 5 -5.58 -20.74 2.26
C LEU A 5 -6.04 -19.33 1.88
N VAL A 6 -7.21 -18.93 2.38
CA VAL A 6 -7.80 -17.61 2.12
C VAL A 6 -7.59 -16.69 3.30
N GLY A 7 -6.97 -15.53 3.06
CA GLY A 7 -6.77 -14.48 4.06
C GLY A 7 -8.10 -13.84 4.44
N MET A 8 -8.64 -14.19 5.61
CA MET A 8 -9.92 -13.74 6.13
C MET A 8 -9.73 -12.52 7.03
N SER A 9 -10.14 -11.35 6.55
CA SER A 9 -10.07 -10.07 7.28
C SER A 9 -11.34 -9.71 8.05
N GLY A 10 -12.36 -10.56 8.03
CA GLY A 10 -13.69 -10.23 8.54
C GLY A 10 -14.47 -9.21 7.67
N GLY A 11 -13.91 -8.79 6.54
CA GLY A 11 -14.57 -7.91 5.55
C GLY A 11 -15.27 -8.70 4.45
N VAL A 12 -16.15 -8.01 3.71
CA VAL A 12 -16.96 -8.64 2.65
C VAL A 12 -16.13 -9.25 1.53
N ASP A 13 -15.03 -8.59 1.14
CA ASP A 13 -14.22 -9.01 0.00
C ASP A 13 -13.54 -10.37 0.24
N SER A 14 -12.91 -10.56 1.40
CA SER A 14 -12.30 -11.84 1.77
C SER A 14 -13.32 -12.96 1.92
N SER A 15 -14.51 -12.62 2.42
CA SER A 15 -15.61 -13.59 2.61
C SER A 15 -16.16 -14.08 1.28
N VAL A 16 -16.36 -13.17 0.33
CA VAL A 16 -16.79 -13.54 -1.03
C VAL A 16 -15.70 -14.30 -1.76
N SER A 17 -14.43 -13.95 -1.56
CA SER A 17 -13.30 -14.71 -2.13
C SER A 17 -13.32 -16.17 -1.68
N ALA A 18 -13.54 -16.42 -0.37
CA ALA A 18 -13.65 -17.78 0.16
C ALA A 18 -14.84 -18.54 -0.41
N LEU A 19 -16.01 -17.90 -0.49
CA LEU A 19 -17.22 -18.47 -1.10
C LEU A 19 -16.98 -18.87 -2.57
N LEU A 20 -16.41 -17.96 -3.37
CA LEU A 20 -16.18 -18.19 -4.79
C LEU A 20 -15.21 -19.35 -5.02
N LEU A 21 -14.14 -19.43 -4.25
CA LEU A 21 -13.15 -20.51 -4.36
C LEU A 21 -13.76 -21.86 -3.97
N LYS A 22 -14.61 -21.88 -2.93
CA LYS A 22 -15.39 -23.08 -2.56
C LYS A 22 -16.30 -23.54 -3.69
N ASN A 23 -17.01 -22.60 -4.33
CA ASN A 23 -17.89 -22.90 -5.46
C ASN A 23 -17.11 -23.33 -6.71
N MET A 24 -15.85 -22.95 -6.85
CA MET A 24 -14.95 -23.43 -7.91
C MET A 24 -14.37 -24.83 -7.63
N GLY A 25 -14.71 -25.46 -6.50
CA GLY A 25 -14.29 -26.82 -6.16
C GLY A 25 -12.94 -26.90 -5.44
N TYR A 26 -12.42 -25.80 -4.89
CA TYR A 26 -11.24 -25.85 -4.02
C TYR A 26 -11.61 -26.33 -2.61
N GLU A 27 -10.67 -27.04 -1.96
CA GLU A 27 -10.70 -27.22 -0.51
C GLU A 27 -10.23 -25.92 0.14
N VAL A 28 -11.16 -25.13 0.70
CA VAL A 28 -10.87 -23.80 1.26
C VAL A 28 -10.59 -23.91 2.75
N ILE A 29 -9.51 -23.26 3.18
CA ILE A 29 -9.17 -23.01 4.58
C ILE A 29 -9.14 -21.50 4.79
N GLY A 30 -9.79 -21.00 5.84
CA GLY A 30 -9.70 -19.60 6.25
C GLY A 30 -8.50 -19.38 7.18
N GLY A 31 -7.76 -18.30 6.96
CA GLY A 31 -6.65 -17.87 7.82
C GLY A 31 -6.76 -16.39 8.16
N THR A 32 -6.76 -16.04 9.43
CA THR A 32 -6.73 -14.65 9.87
C THR A 32 -5.38 -14.34 10.52
N MET A 33 -4.71 -13.31 10.05
CA MET A 33 -3.49 -12.79 10.69
C MET A 33 -3.90 -11.83 11.81
N LYS A 34 -3.58 -12.16 13.06
CA LYS A 34 -3.71 -11.25 14.19
C LYS A 34 -2.48 -10.34 14.20
N LEU A 35 -2.65 -9.08 13.73
CA LEU A 35 -1.58 -8.11 13.56
C LEU A 35 -1.50 -7.09 14.69
N LEU A 36 -2.61 -6.87 15.43
CA LEU A 36 -2.72 -5.89 16.50
C LEU A 36 -3.42 -6.52 17.70
N ASP A 37 -3.36 -5.84 18.84
CA ASP A 37 -4.02 -6.23 20.08
C ASP A 37 -5.06 -5.18 20.47
N ASP A 38 -6.09 -5.07 19.65
CA ASP A 38 -7.17 -4.12 19.83
C ASP A 38 -8.55 -4.77 19.60
N GLU A 39 -9.61 -4.08 20.02
CA GLU A 39 -10.99 -4.55 19.88
C GLU A 39 -11.41 -4.74 18.42
N ASN A 40 -10.94 -3.88 17.52
CA ASN A 40 -11.26 -3.97 16.10
C ASN A 40 -10.68 -5.24 15.48
N THR A 41 -9.45 -5.60 15.85
CA THR A 41 -8.80 -6.85 15.42
C THR A 41 -9.57 -8.06 15.95
N ASN A 42 -9.93 -8.07 17.24
CA ASN A 42 -10.68 -9.17 17.84
C ASN A 42 -12.09 -9.31 17.22
N SER A 43 -12.78 -8.19 16.97
CA SER A 43 -14.07 -8.19 16.26
C SER A 43 -13.94 -8.74 14.84
N SER A 44 -12.88 -8.36 14.11
CA SER A 44 -12.61 -8.84 12.75
C SER A 44 -12.30 -10.34 12.70
N ILE A 45 -11.59 -10.88 13.69
CA ILE A 45 -11.35 -12.32 13.86
C ILE A 45 -12.68 -13.06 14.09
N ASN A 46 -13.54 -12.54 14.96
CA ASN A 46 -14.85 -13.12 15.24
C ASN A 46 -15.76 -13.12 13.98
N ASP A 47 -15.77 -12.04 13.23
CA ASP A 47 -16.51 -11.96 11.97
C ASP A 47 -15.99 -12.97 10.94
N ALA A 48 -14.66 -13.09 10.81
CA ALA A 48 -14.02 -14.07 9.94
C ALA A 48 -14.42 -15.51 10.33
N LYS A 49 -14.39 -15.81 11.64
CA LYS A 49 -14.81 -17.12 12.17
C LYS A 49 -16.27 -17.42 11.82
N LYS A 50 -17.21 -16.49 12.08
CA LYS A 50 -18.63 -16.66 11.73
C LYS A 50 -18.83 -16.95 10.24
N VAL A 51 -18.07 -16.27 9.36
CA VAL A 51 -18.12 -16.53 7.92
C VAL A 51 -17.59 -17.94 7.60
N CYS A 52 -16.47 -18.34 8.20
CA CYS A 52 -15.91 -19.68 7.98
C CYS A 52 -16.86 -20.79 8.47
N ASP A 53 -17.47 -20.61 9.65
CA ASP A 53 -18.50 -21.52 10.18
C ASP A 53 -19.71 -21.63 9.23
N LYS A 54 -20.20 -20.48 8.72
CA LYS A 54 -21.30 -20.44 7.73
C LYS A 54 -20.93 -21.17 6.44
N LEU A 55 -19.69 -21.03 5.99
CA LEU A 55 -19.20 -21.70 4.78
C LEU A 55 -18.82 -23.17 5.01
N GLY A 56 -18.80 -23.65 6.27
CA GLY A 56 -18.34 -25.00 6.63
C GLY A 56 -16.87 -25.23 6.28
N ILE A 57 -16.00 -24.24 6.49
CA ILE A 57 -14.57 -24.32 6.25
C ILE A 57 -13.79 -24.14 7.56
N LYS A 58 -12.62 -24.79 7.66
CA LYS A 58 -11.71 -24.62 8.81
C LYS A 58 -11.19 -23.21 8.88
N HIS A 59 -10.98 -22.68 10.10
CA HIS A 59 -10.43 -21.35 10.34
C HIS A 59 -9.26 -21.41 11.31
N TYR A 60 -8.15 -20.75 10.93
CA TYR A 60 -6.96 -20.60 11.75
C TYR A 60 -6.66 -19.13 12.02
N VAL A 61 -6.16 -18.82 13.21
CA VAL A 61 -5.67 -17.50 13.57
C VAL A 61 -4.16 -17.59 13.77
N PHE A 62 -3.41 -16.79 13.04
CA PHE A 62 -1.95 -16.69 13.11
C PHE A 62 -1.58 -15.43 13.88
N ASP A 63 -0.98 -15.57 15.05
CA ASP A 63 -0.49 -14.43 15.81
C ASP A 63 0.84 -13.96 15.23
N LEU A 64 0.82 -12.78 14.62
CA LEU A 64 1.94 -12.14 13.94
C LEU A 64 2.15 -10.70 14.45
N ARG A 65 1.73 -10.41 15.70
CA ARG A 65 1.76 -9.06 16.27
C ARG A 65 3.17 -8.50 16.40
N GLU A 66 4.10 -9.32 16.89
CA GLU A 66 5.49 -8.89 17.08
C GLU A 66 6.19 -8.62 15.75
N GLU A 67 6.04 -9.50 14.77
CA GLU A 67 6.59 -9.29 13.43
C GLU A 67 6.00 -8.03 12.78
N PHE A 68 4.68 -7.82 12.93
CA PHE A 68 4.02 -6.65 12.37
C PHE A 68 4.53 -5.34 12.97
N LYS A 69 4.70 -5.30 14.29
CA LYS A 69 5.28 -4.18 15.02
C LYS A 69 6.70 -3.90 14.54
N ASN A 70 7.53 -4.94 14.46
CA ASN A 70 8.94 -4.81 14.12
C ASN A 70 9.20 -4.47 12.64
N ILE A 71 8.35 -4.93 11.72
CA ILE A 71 8.53 -4.72 10.28
C ILE A 71 7.72 -3.51 9.80
N VAL A 72 6.37 -3.53 9.97
CA VAL A 72 5.51 -2.54 9.32
C VAL A 72 5.43 -1.24 10.11
N ILE A 73 5.20 -1.34 11.43
CA ILE A 73 5.07 -0.13 12.27
C ILE A 73 6.42 0.58 12.40
N SER A 74 7.51 -0.18 12.61
CA SER A 74 8.86 0.39 12.68
C SER A 74 9.29 1.04 11.35
N TYR A 75 8.98 0.42 10.21
CA TYR A 75 9.17 1.03 8.89
C TYR A 75 8.42 2.35 8.75
N PHE A 76 7.14 2.36 9.16
CA PHE A 76 6.31 3.56 9.09
C PHE A 76 6.90 4.71 9.90
N ILE A 77 7.28 4.47 11.15
CA ILE A 77 7.85 5.47 12.05
C ILE A 77 9.21 5.97 11.51
N SER A 78 10.11 5.05 11.18
CA SER A 78 11.45 5.39 10.71
C SER A 78 11.45 6.16 9.40
N SER A 79 10.48 5.92 8.52
CA SER A 79 10.31 6.69 7.28
C SER A 79 9.96 8.15 7.56
N TYR A 80 9.00 8.40 8.45
CA TYR A 80 8.64 9.77 8.83
C TYR A 80 9.79 10.50 9.55
N GLN A 81 10.59 9.79 10.36
CA GLN A 81 11.80 10.36 10.96
C GLN A 81 12.83 10.80 9.91
N LYS A 82 12.84 10.17 8.72
CA LYS A 82 13.66 10.54 7.56
C LYS A 82 12.98 11.51 6.60
N CYS A 83 11.86 12.11 7.00
CA CYS A 83 11.02 12.97 6.14
C CYS A 83 10.54 12.28 4.85
N GLU A 84 10.41 10.97 4.87
CA GLU A 84 9.79 10.17 3.80
C GLU A 84 8.32 9.90 4.13
N THR A 85 7.47 9.83 3.11
CA THR A 85 6.06 9.45 3.27
C THR A 85 5.87 7.98 2.88
N PRO A 86 5.83 7.04 3.84
CA PRO A 86 5.81 5.62 3.55
C PRO A 86 4.47 5.12 3.01
N ASN A 87 4.51 3.94 2.37
CA ASN A 87 3.32 3.15 2.06
C ASN A 87 3.35 1.82 2.83
N PRO A 88 2.84 1.78 4.08
CA PRO A 88 2.92 0.58 4.91
C PRO A 88 2.13 -0.60 4.34
N CYS A 89 1.09 -0.35 3.51
CA CYS A 89 0.31 -1.43 2.88
C CYS A 89 1.15 -2.24 1.89
N VAL A 90 2.09 -1.63 1.18
CA VAL A 90 3.02 -2.33 0.28
C VAL A 90 3.91 -3.27 1.09
N ILE A 91 4.45 -2.80 2.21
CA ILE A 91 5.29 -3.59 3.11
C ILE A 91 4.48 -4.74 3.73
N CYS A 92 3.26 -4.46 4.20
CA CYS A 92 2.37 -5.50 4.73
C CYS A 92 2.01 -6.56 3.67
N ASN A 93 1.73 -6.16 2.44
CA ASN A 93 1.47 -7.13 1.36
C ASN A 93 2.69 -8.02 1.11
N HIS A 94 3.89 -7.44 1.00
CA HIS A 94 5.13 -8.19 0.74
C HIS A 94 5.44 -9.18 1.88
N TYR A 95 5.60 -8.68 3.11
CA TYR A 95 6.09 -9.52 4.21
C TYR A 95 5.02 -10.39 4.85
N PHE A 96 3.77 -9.92 4.91
CA PHE A 96 2.70 -10.64 5.64
C PHE A 96 1.78 -11.39 4.73
N LYS A 97 1.03 -10.72 3.84
CA LYS A 97 -0.03 -11.38 3.07
C LYS A 97 0.49 -12.33 1.99
N PHE A 98 1.65 -12.02 1.42
CA PHE A 98 2.27 -12.83 0.38
C PHE A 98 3.66 -13.39 0.77
N GLY A 99 4.12 -13.11 1.99
CA GLY A 99 5.27 -13.70 2.64
C GLY A 99 4.86 -14.70 3.73
N LEU A 100 4.79 -14.26 4.99
CA LEU A 100 4.51 -15.13 6.15
C LEU A 100 3.21 -15.95 5.99
N PHE A 101 2.15 -15.35 5.44
CA PHE A 101 0.90 -16.08 5.19
C PHE A 101 1.05 -17.17 4.14
N PHE A 102 1.92 -16.97 3.15
CA PHE A 102 2.27 -18.00 2.18
C PHE A 102 3.05 -19.16 2.84
N GLU A 103 3.96 -18.86 3.77
CA GLU A 103 4.63 -19.91 4.55
C GLU A 103 3.61 -20.70 5.39
N LYS A 104 2.65 -20.02 6.04
CA LYS A 104 1.55 -20.71 6.75
C LYS A 104 0.68 -21.59 5.85
N ALA A 105 0.51 -21.19 4.59
CA ALA A 105 -0.18 -22.03 3.61
C ALA A 105 0.59 -23.32 3.31
N LYS A 106 1.92 -23.26 3.19
CA LYS A 106 2.78 -24.45 3.03
C LYS A 106 2.70 -25.36 4.25
N ASP A 107 2.75 -24.81 5.48
CA ASP A 107 2.61 -25.55 6.73
C ASP A 107 1.27 -26.33 6.77
N LEU A 108 0.22 -25.81 6.15
CA LEU A 108 -1.10 -26.42 6.03
C LEU A 108 -1.28 -27.28 4.76
N ASN A 109 -0.21 -27.54 4.01
CA ASN A 109 -0.23 -28.25 2.73
C ASN A 109 -1.23 -27.64 1.74
N CYS A 110 -1.32 -26.31 1.65
CA CYS A 110 -2.13 -25.63 0.66
C CYS A 110 -1.34 -25.42 -0.63
N ASP A 111 -1.99 -25.66 -1.78
CA ASP A 111 -1.42 -25.41 -3.10
C ASP A 111 -1.38 -23.92 -3.44
N TYR A 112 -2.33 -23.14 -2.89
CA TYR A 112 -2.53 -21.73 -3.21
C TYR A 112 -2.83 -20.90 -1.97
N ILE A 113 -2.61 -19.60 -2.12
CA ILE A 113 -3.15 -18.58 -1.22
C ILE A 113 -4.10 -17.66 -1.98
N SER A 114 -5.03 -17.05 -1.25
CA SER A 114 -5.95 -16.06 -1.79
C SER A 114 -6.25 -14.95 -0.79
N THR A 115 -6.60 -13.80 -1.33
CA THR A 115 -7.02 -12.62 -0.56
C THR A 115 -8.16 -11.90 -1.28
N GLY A 116 -8.81 -10.96 -0.59
CA GLY A 116 -9.84 -10.09 -1.17
C GLY A 116 -9.30 -8.91 -1.99
N HIS A 117 -8.10 -8.98 -2.55
CA HIS A 117 -7.58 -7.88 -3.37
C HIS A 117 -8.23 -7.81 -4.74
N TYR A 118 -8.42 -6.56 -5.20
CA TYR A 118 -8.85 -6.23 -6.55
C TYR A 118 -7.62 -6.06 -7.45
N ALA A 119 -7.09 -7.14 -7.93
CA ALA A 119 -6.06 -7.26 -8.97
C ALA A 119 -6.25 -8.61 -9.66
N ASN A 120 -5.62 -8.83 -10.80
CA ASN A 120 -5.69 -10.11 -11.51
C ASN A 120 -4.30 -10.75 -11.60
N ILE A 121 -4.23 -12.06 -11.46
CA ILE A 121 -3.01 -12.82 -11.71
C ILE A 121 -3.33 -13.90 -12.74
N SER A 122 -2.59 -13.90 -13.82
CA SER A 122 -2.72 -14.87 -14.90
C SER A 122 -1.34 -15.18 -15.47
N ASN A 123 -1.05 -16.47 -15.70
CA ASN A 123 0.22 -16.94 -16.26
C ASN A 123 1.46 -16.40 -15.51
N GLY A 124 1.36 -16.29 -14.17
CA GLY A 124 2.44 -15.78 -13.33
C GLY A 124 2.71 -14.28 -13.44
N LEU A 125 1.82 -13.52 -14.09
CA LEU A 125 1.90 -12.07 -14.22
C LEU A 125 0.79 -11.39 -13.42
N LEU A 126 1.10 -10.25 -12.81
CA LEU A 126 0.16 -9.40 -12.12
C LEU A 126 -0.44 -8.37 -13.08
N TYR A 127 -1.76 -8.27 -13.12
CA TYR A 127 -2.51 -7.32 -13.92
C TYR A 127 -3.32 -6.38 -13.06
N GLU A 128 -3.64 -5.23 -13.62
CA GLU A 128 -4.65 -4.33 -13.07
C GLU A 128 -6.01 -5.02 -12.98
N SER A 129 -6.83 -4.60 -12.03
CA SER A 129 -8.21 -5.06 -11.91
C SER A 129 -9.11 -4.38 -12.94
N ASN A 130 -10.10 -5.11 -13.41
CA ASN A 130 -11.20 -4.55 -14.22
C ASN A 130 -12.30 -3.91 -13.34
N VAL A 131 -12.19 -4.01 -12.01
CA VAL A 131 -13.18 -3.43 -11.08
C VAL A 131 -13.03 -1.93 -11.05
N GLU A 132 -14.08 -1.22 -11.43
CA GLU A 132 -14.09 0.23 -11.55
C GLU A 132 -13.65 0.90 -10.23
N ASN A 133 -12.67 1.82 -10.33
CA ASN A 133 -12.13 2.61 -9.22
C ASN A 133 -11.57 1.79 -8.02
N LYS A 134 -11.29 0.50 -8.20
CA LYS A 134 -10.84 -0.40 -7.12
C LYS A 134 -9.53 -1.13 -7.38
N ASP A 135 -8.83 -0.83 -8.48
CA ASP A 135 -7.55 -1.48 -8.75
C ASP A 135 -6.56 -1.32 -7.60
N GLN A 136 -6.05 -2.45 -7.12
CA GLN A 136 -5.10 -2.53 -6.02
C GLN A 136 -3.72 -3.06 -6.44
N SER A 137 -3.48 -3.23 -7.74
CA SER A 137 -2.19 -3.70 -8.26
C SER A 137 -1.03 -2.78 -7.84
N TYR A 138 -1.32 -1.48 -7.66
CA TYR A 138 -0.38 -0.50 -7.10
C TYR A 138 0.20 -0.90 -5.73
N PHE A 139 -0.54 -1.62 -4.90
CA PHE A 139 -0.07 -2.05 -3.58
C PHE A 139 0.62 -3.42 -3.59
N LEU A 140 0.64 -4.08 -4.76
CA LEU A 140 1.13 -5.44 -4.93
C LEU A 140 2.46 -5.53 -5.69
N TRP A 141 3.02 -4.42 -6.12
CA TRP A 141 4.25 -4.39 -6.92
C TRP A 141 5.45 -5.03 -6.22
N TYR A 142 5.45 -5.09 -4.89
CA TYR A 142 6.58 -5.57 -4.10
C TYR A 142 6.49 -7.08 -3.77
N ILE A 143 5.48 -7.79 -4.24
CA ILE A 143 5.37 -9.25 -4.08
C ILE A 143 6.59 -9.92 -4.75
N ASP A 144 7.12 -10.97 -4.13
CA ASP A 144 8.10 -11.82 -4.79
C ASP A 144 7.47 -12.49 -6.03
N LYS A 145 8.09 -12.30 -7.19
CA LYS A 145 7.58 -12.86 -8.45
C LYS A 145 7.40 -14.38 -8.40
N ASN A 146 8.22 -15.08 -7.61
CA ASN A 146 8.13 -16.52 -7.44
C ASN A 146 6.87 -16.98 -6.68
N VAL A 147 6.21 -16.09 -5.97
CA VAL A 147 4.96 -16.37 -5.25
C VAL A 147 3.73 -16.17 -6.15
N LEU A 148 3.83 -15.35 -7.19
CA LEU A 148 2.69 -15.04 -8.08
C LEU A 148 1.95 -16.29 -8.62
N PRO A 149 2.62 -17.38 -9.04
CA PRO A 149 1.94 -18.58 -9.53
C PRO A 149 1.05 -19.28 -8.49
N TYR A 150 1.26 -19.00 -7.21
CA TYR A 150 0.52 -19.60 -6.10
C TYR A 150 -0.60 -18.72 -5.56
N ILE A 151 -0.87 -17.57 -6.19
CA ILE A 151 -1.88 -16.61 -5.72
C ILE A 151 -3.12 -16.68 -6.62
N ILE A 152 -4.30 -16.75 -6.01
CA ILE A 152 -5.58 -16.65 -6.70
C ILE A 152 -6.35 -15.44 -6.17
N LEU A 153 -6.72 -14.50 -7.05
CA LEU A 153 -7.49 -13.29 -6.71
C LEU A 153 -8.86 -13.34 -7.44
N PRO A 154 -9.90 -13.95 -6.85
CA PRO A 154 -11.13 -14.26 -7.54
C PRO A 154 -12.02 -13.05 -7.83
N LEU A 155 -11.76 -11.90 -7.17
CA LEU A 155 -12.61 -10.70 -7.31
C LEU A 155 -12.34 -9.89 -8.58
N SER A 156 -11.22 -10.09 -9.24
CA SER A 156 -10.79 -9.30 -10.42
C SER A 156 -11.74 -9.35 -11.61
N LYS A 157 -12.58 -10.38 -11.70
CA LYS A 157 -13.52 -10.61 -12.82
C LYS A 157 -14.84 -9.83 -12.72
N TYR A 158 -15.11 -9.24 -11.56
CA TYR A 158 -16.35 -8.47 -11.35
C TYR A 158 -16.16 -7.02 -11.82
N LYS A 159 -17.27 -6.33 -12.13
CA LYS A 159 -17.24 -4.96 -12.66
C LYS A 159 -17.13 -3.92 -11.53
N ASN A 160 -17.85 -4.16 -10.45
CA ASN A 160 -17.94 -3.21 -9.34
C ASN A 160 -18.15 -3.92 -8.00
N LYS A 161 -18.06 -3.16 -6.92
CA LYS A 161 -18.22 -3.67 -5.56
C LYS A 161 -19.65 -4.06 -5.21
N ASP A 162 -20.63 -3.49 -5.86
CA ASP A 162 -22.05 -3.79 -5.57
C ASP A 162 -22.38 -5.22 -5.97
N GLU A 163 -21.78 -5.74 -7.05
CA GLU A 163 -21.86 -7.16 -7.40
C GLU A 163 -21.32 -8.06 -6.28
N ILE A 164 -20.18 -7.70 -5.69
CA ILE A 164 -19.58 -8.43 -4.57
C ILE A 164 -20.51 -8.42 -3.34
N ARG A 165 -21.06 -7.26 -3.00
CA ARG A 165 -22.02 -7.13 -1.89
C ARG A 165 -23.32 -7.89 -2.14
N LYS A 166 -23.79 -7.90 -3.39
CA LYS A 166 -24.96 -8.68 -3.80
C LYS A 166 -24.72 -10.18 -3.59
N ILE A 167 -23.59 -10.70 -4.07
CA ILE A 167 -23.18 -12.09 -3.86
C ILE A 167 -23.13 -12.41 -2.35
N ALA A 168 -22.52 -11.56 -1.54
CA ALA A 168 -22.44 -11.75 -0.09
C ALA A 168 -23.83 -11.83 0.54
N LYS A 169 -24.76 -10.94 0.16
CA LYS A 169 -26.13 -10.88 0.66
C LYS A 169 -26.94 -12.10 0.26
N GLU A 170 -26.91 -12.49 -1.02
CA GLU A 170 -27.64 -13.63 -1.57
C GLU A 170 -27.20 -14.97 -0.94
N ASN A 171 -25.93 -15.06 -0.49
CA ASN A 171 -25.42 -16.24 0.20
C ASN A 171 -25.47 -16.13 1.73
N GLY A 172 -26.14 -15.09 2.26
CA GLY A 172 -26.35 -14.91 3.70
C GLY A 172 -25.06 -14.71 4.51
N LEU A 173 -24.02 -14.11 3.92
CA LEU A 173 -22.79 -13.78 4.65
C LEU A 173 -23.06 -12.64 5.64
N VAL A 174 -22.70 -12.84 6.91
CA VAL A 174 -23.05 -11.94 8.03
C VAL A 174 -22.49 -10.53 7.90
N ASN A 175 -21.45 -10.33 7.11
CA ASN A 175 -20.71 -9.07 6.95
C ASN A 175 -20.99 -8.34 5.62
N TYR A 176 -22.05 -8.71 4.88
CA TYR A 176 -22.37 -8.13 3.56
C TYR A 176 -22.51 -6.60 3.55
N SER A 177 -22.94 -6.00 4.67
CA SER A 177 -23.13 -4.54 4.81
C SER A 177 -21.94 -3.82 5.45
N LYS A 178 -20.89 -4.55 5.87
CA LYS A 178 -19.72 -3.96 6.52
C LYS A 178 -19.03 -2.96 5.61
N LYS A 179 -18.71 -1.77 6.14
CA LYS A 179 -17.98 -0.72 5.41
C LYS A 179 -16.53 -1.14 5.18
N ASP A 180 -15.96 -0.67 4.06
CA ASP A 180 -14.54 -0.88 3.77
C ASP A 180 -13.67 -0.06 4.73
N SER A 181 -12.53 -0.63 5.12
CA SER A 181 -11.48 0.13 5.79
C SER A 181 -10.88 1.14 4.78
N GLN A 182 -10.86 2.42 5.14
CA GLN A 182 -10.37 3.51 4.27
C GLN A 182 -8.95 3.94 4.64
N ASP A 183 -8.52 3.67 5.87
CA ASP A 183 -7.29 4.18 6.48
C ASP A 183 -6.28 3.07 6.75
N ILE A 184 -5.10 3.46 7.21
CA ILE A 184 -4.03 2.55 7.63
C ILE A 184 -4.52 1.79 8.87
N CYS A 185 -4.53 0.45 8.81
CA CYS A 185 -5.20 -0.42 9.78
C CYS A 185 -4.73 -0.32 11.24
N PHE A 186 -3.53 0.20 11.49
CA PHE A 186 -2.97 0.36 12.84
C PHE A 186 -3.00 1.81 13.35
N ILE A 187 -3.67 2.72 12.63
CA ILE A 187 -3.80 4.13 13.01
C ILE A 187 -5.26 4.43 13.31
N ASN A 188 -5.56 4.70 14.56
CA ASN A 188 -6.86 5.21 14.98
C ASN A 188 -6.80 6.74 15.06
N GLY A 189 -7.39 7.44 14.06
CA GLY A 189 -7.39 8.90 13.99
C GLY A 189 -6.24 9.49 13.18
N ASN A 190 -5.53 10.50 13.73
CA ASN A 190 -4.51 11.23 12.97
C ASN A 190 -3.14 10.53 13.06
N TYR A 191 -2.53 10.22 11.91
CA TYR A 191 -1.21 9.60 11.87
C TYR A 191 -0.11 10.41 12.57
N LYS A 192 -0.24 11.74 12.63
CA LYS A 192 0.73 12.61 13.30
C LYS A 192 0.75 12.38 14.81
N ASP A 193 -0.42 12.18 15.39
CA ASP A 193 -0.53 11.91 16.83
C ASP A 193 0.06 10.53 17.16
N PHE A 194 -0.25 9.54 16.33
CA PHE A 194 0.37 8.21 16.43
C PHE A 194 1.91 8.26 16.36
N ILE A 195 2.48 9.07 15.45
CA ILE A 195 3.94 9.21 15.35
C ILE A 195 4.50 9.94 16.57
N LYS A 196 3.85 11.02 17.04
CA LYS A 196 4.28 11.78 18.21
C LYS A 196 4.38 10.94 19.48
N GLU A 197 3.46 10.00 19.67
CA GLU A 197 3.48 9.07 20.79
C GLU A 197 4.68 8.09 20.75
N LYS A 198 5.21 7.82 19.56
CA LYS A 198 6.28 6.82 19.35
C LYS A 198 7.66 7.44 19.14
N VAL A 199 7.73 8.74 18.87
CA VAL A 199 9.00 9.44 18.57
C VAL A 199 9.29 10.45 19.66
N ASN A 200 10.37 10.20 20.41
CA ASN A 200 10.90 11.16 21.37
C ASN A 200 11.71 12.26 20.66
N ASN A 201 11.76 13.45 21.24
CA ASN A 201 12.61 14.58 20.79
C ASN A 201 12.27 15.13 19.39
N ILE A 202 11.00 15.40 19.12
CA ILE A 202 10.61 16.13 17.92
C ILE A 202 11.11 17.58 18.07
N LYS A 203 12.06 17.98 17.20
CA LYS A 203 12.68 19.31 17.26
C LYS A 203 11.94 20.30 16.37
N CYS A 204 11.59 21.46 16.93
CA CYS A 204 11.17 22.62 16.15
C CYS A 204 12.34 23.16 15.31
N GLY A 205 12.02 23.82 14.18
CA GLY A 205 13.02 24.39 13.30
C GLY A 205 12.46 25.47 12.41
N ASP A 206 13.24 25.91 11.42
CA ASP A 206 12.87 27.02 10.54
C ASP A 206 12.06 26.56 9.35
N ILE A 207 11.08 27.40 8.96
CA ILE A 207 10.45 27.34 7.64
C ILE A 207 11.14 28.38 6.77
N THR A 208 11.71 27.93 5.65
CA THR A 208 12.49 28.79 4.75
C THR A 208 11.94 28.76 3.33
N LEU A 209 12.17 29.83 2.59
CA LEU A 209 12.06 29.84 1.13
C LEU A 209 13.27 29.13 0.50
N LYS A 210 13.27 28.99 -0.81
CA LYS A 210 14.35 28.36 -1.62
C LYS A 210 15.68 29.11 -1.52
N ASP A 211 15.62 30.41 -1.36
CA ASP A 211 16.80 31.30 -1.19
C ASP A 211 17.38 31.30 0.23
N GLY A 212 16.74 30.58 1.16
CA GLY A 212 17.15 30.47 2.56
C GLY A 212 16.52 31.50 3.48
N GLN A 213 15.69 32.43 2.99
CA GLN A 213 14.98 33.39 3.83
C GLN A 213 14.07 32.65 4.82
N ILE A 214 14.22 32.92 6.12
CA ILE A 214 13.37 32.36 7.18
C ILE A 214 12.06 33.14 7.20
N ILE A 215 10.93 32.41 7.13
CA ILE A 215 9.57 32.98 7.08
C ILE A 215 8.64 32.39 8.15
N GLY A 216 9.16 31.56 9.04
CA GLY A 216 8.36 30.95 10.11
C GLY A 216 9.10 29.86 10.86
N LYS A 217 8.37 29.19 11.74
CA LYS A 217 8.85 28.03 12.51
C LYS A 217 7.92 26.85 12.35
N HIS A 218 8.50 25.64 12.20
CA HIS A 218 7.75 24.40 12.22
C HIS A 218 7.86 23.68 13.57
N ASP A 219 6.91 22.83 13.87
CA ASP A 219 6.78 22.05 15.10
C ASP A 219 7.28 20.58 14.93
N GLY A 220 8.24 20.39 14.07
CA GLY A 220 8.85 19.09 13.72
C GLY A 220 8.58 18.68 12.28
N LEU A 221 9.65 18.31 11.54
CA LEU A 221 9.57 17.93 10.12
C LEU A 221 8.61 16.76 9.85
N ILE A 222 8.47 15.84 10.81
CA ILE A 222 7.57 14.68 10.73
C ILE A 222 6.09 15.05 10.56
N ASN A 223 5.71 16.29 10.86
CA ASN A 223 4.34 16.78 10.74
C ASN A 223 3.99 17.25 9.32
N TYR A 224 4.95 17.22 8.40
CA TYR A 224 4.79 17.80 7.07
C TYR A 224 5.01 16.76 5.96
N THR A 225 4.37 17.01 4.81
CA THR A 225 4.48 16.17 3.62
C THR A 225 4.66 17.05 2.39
N ILE A 226 5.42 16.61 1.40
CA ILE A 226 5.59 17.32 0.12
C ILE A 226 4.22 17.59 -0.52
N GLY A 227 4.02 18.85 -0.95
CA GLY A 227 2.76 19.34 -1.52
C GLY A 227 1.74 19.81 -0.49
N GLN A 228 2.02 19.72 0.82
CA GLN A 228 1.14 20.25 1.87
C GLN A 228 1.09 21.77 1.79
N ARG A 229 -0.14 22.34 1.79
CA ARG A 229 -0.41 23.77 1.83
C ARG A 229 -0.93 24.23 3.20
N LYS A 230 -1.88 23.45 3.76
CA LYS A 230 -2.54 23.81 5.02
C LYS A 230 -1.64 23.54 6.24
N GLY A 231 -1.76 24.40 7.26
CA GLY A 231 -1.04 24.21 8.53
C GLY A 231 0.42 24.68 8.50
N LEU A 232 0.83 25.43 7.48
CA LEU A 232 2.12 26.14 7.45
C LEU A 232 1.99 27.42 8.29
N LYS A 233 2.87 27.56 9.29
CA LYS A 233 2.94 28.75 10.16
C LYS A 233 3.95 29.73 9.56
N THR A 234 3.54 30.50 8.53
CA THR A 234 4.41 31.44 7.82
C THR A 234 3.91 32.88 7.98
N SER A 235 4.83 33.83 7.92
CA SER A 235 4.55 35.27 7.98
C SER A 235 4.08 35.85 6.65
N LEU A 236 4.17 35.08 5.56
CA LEU A 236 3.81 35.56 4.23
C LEU A 236 2.35 35.26 3.91
N ASN A 237 1.64 36.31 3.43
CA ASN A 237 0.25 36.19 3.03
C ASN A 237 0.08 35.76 1.57
N LYS A 238 0.77 34.63 1.19
CA LYS A 238 0.61 34.01 -0.13
C LYS A 238 0.52 32.49 0.00
N PRO A 239 -0.10 31.79 -0.97
CA PRO A 239 -0.16 30.34 -0.95
C PRO A 239 1.24 29.74 -1.13
N LEU A 240 1.72 29.03 -0.11
CA LEU A 240 2.99 28.30 -0.10
C LEU A 240 2.74 26.80 0.11
N TYR A 241 3.65 25.99 -0.42
CA TYR A 241 3.62 24.54 -0.36
C TYR A 241 4.93 23.99 0.16
N VAL A 242 4.89 22.91 0.88
CA VAL A 242 6.11 22.15 1.23
C VAL A 242 6.71 21.58 -0.07
N ILE A 243 7.93 21.99 -0.39
CA ILE A 243 8.62 21.55 -1.60
C ILE A 243 9.80 20.65 -1.29
N ASN A 244 10.42 20.79 -0.11
CA ASN A 244 11.56 19.96 0.30
C ASN A 244 11.76 19.99 1.82
N PHE A 245 12.65 19.09 2.29
CA PHE A 245 13.15 19.02 3.66
C PHE A 245 14.69 19.12 3.64
N ASP A 246 15.26 20.00 4.43
CA ASP A 246 16.66 19.96 4.78
C ASP A 246 16.79 19.27 6.15
N TYR A 247 16.89 17.96 6.10
CA TYR A 247 16.93 17.12 7.30
C TYR A 247 18.17 17.45 8.18
N LYS A 248 19.32 17.73 7.57
CA LYS A 248 20.57 17.99 8.30
C LYS A 248 20.48 19.25 9.13
N ASN A 249 19.88 20.30 8.59
CA ASN A 249 19.74 21.62 9.24
C ASN A 249 18.38 21.81 9.89
N ASN A 250 17.54 20.77 9.95
CA ASN A 250 16.17 20.81 10.50
C ASN A 250 15.32 21.96 9.93
N LYS A 251 15.31 22.12 8.59
CA LYS A 251 14.56 23.17 7.90
C LYS A 251 13.47 22.58 7.01
N LEU A 252 12.30 23.21 7.03
CA LEU A 252 11.19 22.96 6.12
C LEU A 252 11.26 23.95 4.97
N ILE A 253 11.51 23.48 3.75
CA ILE A 253 11.60 24.35 2.58
C ILE A 253 10.25 24.45 1.91
N VAL A 254 9.77 25.67 1.73
CA VAL A 254 8.49 25.96 1.08
C VAL A 254 8.69 26.81 -0.18
N GLY A 255 7.75 26.70 -1.10
CA GLY A 255 7.77 27.40 -2.37
C GLY A 255 6.37 27.56 -2.96
N GLU A 256 6.31 28.03 -4.19
CA GLU A 256 5.07 28.24 -4.94
C GLU A 256 4.61 26.95 -5.63
N GLU A 257 3.40 26.96 -6.20
CA GLU A 257 2.81 25.79 -6.86
C GLU A 257 3.72 25.21 -7.96
N ASN A 258 4.37 26.08 -8.75
CA ASN A 258 5.27 25.65 -9.84
C ASN A 258 6.49 24.89 -9.35
N ASP A 259 6.92 25.10 -8.12
CA ASP A 259 8.06 24.41 -7.51
C ASP A 259 7.77 22.95 -7.15
N LEU A 260 6.49 22.56 -7.19
CA LEU A 260 6.08 21.18 -6.95
C LEU A 260 6.29 20.24 -8.15
N TYR A 261 6.54 20.78 -9.34
CA TYR A 261 6.55 20.02 -10.57
C TYR A 261 7.97 19.57 -10.96
N SER A 262 8.14 18.26 -11.19
CA SER A 262 9.37 17.66 -11.73
C SER A 262 9.02 16.59 -12.75
N ASP A 263 9.87 16.42 -13.75
CA ASP A 263 9.73 15.35 -14.76
C ASP A 263 10.66 14.16 -14.51
N ILE A 264 11.47 14.22 -13.44
CA ILE A 264 12.45 13.18 -13.15
C ILE A 264 12.45 12.82 -11.66
N LEU A 265 12.69 11.55 -11.37
CA LEU A 265 12.92 11.03 -10.02
C LEU A 265 13.93 9.87 -10.06
N SER A 266 14.55 9.56 -8.93
CA SER A 266 15.31 8.33 -8.72
C SER A 266 14.51 7.31 -7.92
N VAL A 267 14.87 6.03 -8.06
CA VAL A 267 14.15 4.90 -7.48
C VAL A 267 15.11 4.03 -6.70
N LYS A 268 14.76 3.68 -5.46
CA LYS A 268 15.44 2.70 -4.63
C LYS A 268 14.57 1.48 -4.36
N ASN A 269 15.16 0.39 -3.87
CA ASN A 269 14.46 -0.85 -3.50
C ASN A 269 13.56 -1.36 -4.65
N VAL A 270 14.12 -1.44 -5.85
CA VAL A 270 13.41 -1.89 -7.03
C VAL A 270 13.07 -3.37 -6.92
N ASN A 271 11.81 -3.72 -7.18
CA ASN A 271 11.34 -5.09 -7.34
C ASN A 271 10.66 -5.25 -8.69
N LEU A 272 11.09 -6.23 -9.48
CA LEU A 272 10.53 -6.50 -10.79
C LEU A 272 9.72 -7.79 -10.77
N LEU A 273 8.50 -7.71 -11.28
CA LEU A 273 7.59 -8.85 -11.46
C LEU A 273 7.77 -9.50 -12.84
N VAL A 274 8.63 -8.91 -13.67
CA VAL A 274 9.01 -9.40 -15.01
C VAL A 274 10.53 -9.50 -15.09
N GLU A 275 11.04 -10.26 -16.06
CA GLU A 275 12.50 -10.43 -16.19
C GLU A 275 13.20 -9.15 -16.63
N LYS A 276 12.56 -8.37 -17.51
CA LYS A 276 13.15 -7.14 -18.08
C LYS A 276 12.11 -6.05 -18.25
N LEU A 277 12.45 -4.85 -17.79
CA LEU A 277 11.63 -3.66 -18.04
C LEU A 277 11.81 -3.14 -19.47
N PRO A 278 10.73 -2.75 -20.15
CA PRO A 278 10.82 -2.00 -21.39
C PRO A 278 11.34 -0.58 -21.10
N LYS A 279 12.01 0.04 -22.10
CA LYS A 279 12.54 1.41 -21.95
C LYS A 279 11.43 2.45 -21.74
N SER A 280 10.22 2.21 -22.27
CA SER A 280 9.04 3.08 -22.09
C SER A 280 7.95 2.29 -21.37
N VAL A 281 7.42 2.89 -20.31
CA VAL A 281 6.39 2.35 -19.41
C VAL A 281 5.35 3.41 -19.11
N ASP A 282 4.21 2.98 -18.62
CA ASP A 282 3.29 3.84 -17.88
C ASP A 282 3.64 3.75 -16.39
N ALA A 283 3.89 4.89 -15.74
CA ALA A 283 4.30 4.92 -14.34
C ALA A 283 3.28 5.65 -13.47
N LYS A 284 3.05 5.11 -12.27
CA LYS A 284 2.10 5.62 -11.28
C LYS A 284 2.84 5.94 -9.99
N ILE A 285 2.87 7.22 -9.58
CA ILE A 285 3.61 7.69 -8.40
C ILE A 285 2.78 7.76 -7.11
N ARG A 286 1.48 7.49 -7.19
CA ARG A 286 0.53 7.39 -6.06
C ARG A 286 -0.65 6.52 -6.47
N SER A 287 -1.31 5.91 -5.49
CA SER A 287 -2.44 5.00 -5.76
C SER A 287 -3.64 5.65 -6.45
N ARG A 288 -3.89 6.94 -6.21
CA ARG A 288 -5.07 7.68 -6.69
C ARG A 288 -4.78 8.63 -7.87
N VAL A 289 -3.59 8.57 -8.46
CA VAL A 289 -3.27 9.36 -9.67
C VAL A 289 -3.24 8.47 -10.89
N ASP A 290 -3.46 9.07 -12.06
CA ASP A 290 -3.37 8.36 -13.32
C ASP A 290 -1.92 7.98 -13.65
N LYS A 291 -1.79 6.90 -14.40
CA LYS A 291 -0.52 6.51 -15.00
C LYS A 291 -0.07 7.54 -16.03
N LYS A 292 1.21 7.80 -16.09
CA LYS A 292 1.83 8.71 -17.06
C LYS A 292 2.97 8.04 -17.78
N GLU A 293 3.09 8.33 -19.08
CA GLU A 293 4.20 7.81 -19.90
C GLU A 293 5.55 8.27 -19.35
N ALA A 294 6.46 7.33 -19.20
CA ALA A 294 7.79 7.59 -18.68
C ALA A 294 8.84 6.69 -19.34
N LYS A 295 10.10 7.15 -19.33
CA LYS A 295 11.26 6.40 -19.76
C LYS A 295 12.10 6.03 -18.54
N ILE A 296 12.61 4.79 -18.53
CA ILE A 296 13.50 4.28 -17.48
C ILE A 296 14.92 4.27 -18.05
N PHE A 297 15.87 4.77 -17.26
CA PHE A 297 17.29 4.69 -17.56
C PHE A 297 18.09 4.50 -16.27
N TYR A 298 19.33 4.05 -16.42
CA TYR A 298 20.26 3.83 -15.31
C TYR A 298 21.44 4.80 -15.45
N LYS A 299 21.86 5.35 -14.32
CA LYS A 299 23.08 6.16 -14.18
C LYS A 299 23.69 5.87 -12.83
N ASP A 300 24.99 5.55 -12.79
CA ASP A 300 25.76 5.22 -11.56
C ASP A 300 25.02 4.16 -10.71
N ASP A 301 24.61 3.07 -11.34
CA ASP A 301 23.82 1.94 -10.77
C ASP A 301 22.48 2.32 -10.15
N LYS A 302 22.05 3.57 -10.27
CA LYS A 302 20.71 4.02 -9.84
C LYS A 302 19.73 4.02 -10.99
N MET A 303 18.50 3.62 -10.69
CA MET A 303 17.37 3.73 -11.62
C MET A 303 16.78 5.13 -11.56
N TYR A 304 16.60 5.72 -12.72
CA TYR A 304 15.89 6.98 -12.91
C TYR A 304 14.69 6.79 -13.81
N VAL A 305 13.65 7.57 -13.50
CA VAL A 305 12.42 7.61 -14.30
C VAL A 305 12.18 9.04 -14.76
N LYS A 306 12.13 9.24 -16.08
CA LYS A 306 11.84 10.54 -16.70
C LYS A 306 10.46 10.49 -17.35
N PHE A 307 9.53 11.27 -16.83
CA PHE A 307 8.19 11.44 -17.36
C PHE A 307 8.19 12.32 -18.62
N LYS A 308 7.25 12.07 -19.50
CA LYS A 308 7.00 12.92 -20.66
C LYS A 308 6.45 14.30 -20.25
N GLU A 309 5.66 14.32 -19.17
CA GLU A 309 5.07 15.52 -18.58
C GLU A 309 5.51 15.64 -17.12
N LYS A 310 5.71 16.87 -16.63
CA LYS A 310 6.04 17.12 -15.24
C LYS A 310 4.95 16.58 -14.30
N GLN A 311 5.38 15.92 -13.23
CA GLN A 311 4.51 15.36 -12.22
C GLN A 311 4.49 16.24 -10.98
N ARG A 312 3.30 16.46 -10.43
CA ARG A 312 3.11 17.29 -9.23
C ARG A 312 3.50 16.55 -7.97
N ALA A 313 4.28 17.20 -7.12
CA ALA A 313 4.60 16.78 -5.75
C ALA A 313 5.12 15.34 -5.66
N ILE A 314 6.16 15.02 -6.45
CA ILE A 314 6.91 13.77 -6.32
C ILE A 314 7.41 13.66 -4.88
N THR A 315 7.05 12.57 -4.20
CA THR A 315 7.23 12.43 -2.74
C THR A 315 8.11 11.24 -2.42
N SER A 316 9.24 11.49 -1.75
CA SER A 316 10.14 10.43 -1.27
C SER A 316 9.42 9.49 -0.30
N GLY A 317 9.71 8.20 -0.38
CA GLY A 317 9.07 7.15 0.41
C GLY A 317 7.79 6.58 -0.20
N GLN A 318 7.14 7.28 -1.12
CA GLN A 318 6.03 6.72 -1.89
C GLN A 318 6.52 5.69 -2.92
N SER A 319 5.63 4.81 -3.34
CA SER A 319 5.93 3.87 -4.42
C SER A 319 5.82 4.53 -5.79
N ILE A 320 6.71 4.12 -6.71
CA ILE A 320 6.48 4.23 -8.15
C ILE A 320 6.23 2.83 -8.68
N VAL A 321 5.17 2.67 -9.47
CA VAL A 321 4.77 1.37 -10.02
C VAL A 321 4.70 1.46 -11.55
N PHE A 322 5.28 0.49 -12.22
CA PHE A 322 5.42 0.45 -13.67
C PHE A 322 4.40 -0.49 -14.29
N TYR A 323 3.79 -0.02 -15.37
CA TYR A 323 2.77 -0.77 -16.11
C TYR A 323 3.08 -0.78 -17.60
N LYS A 324 2.60 -1.82 -18.28
CA LYS A 324 2.53 -1.89 -19.74
C LYS A 324 1.37 -2.79 -20.13
N ASN A 325 0.46 -2.30 -20.97
CA ASN A 325 -0.70 -3.07 -21.46
C ASN A 325 -1.51 -3.74 -20.33
N GLY A 326 -1.74 -3.02 -19.23
CA GLY A 326 -2.47 -3.55 -18.07
C GLY A 326 -1.66 -4.48 -17.15
N ILE A 327 -0.42 -4.84 -17.49
CA ILE A 327 0.47 -5.66 -16.67
C ILE A 327 1.22 -4.75 -15.71
N CYS A 328 1.21 -5.09 -14.41
CA CYS A 328 2.10 -4.51 -13.41
C CYS A 328 3.49 -5.14 -13.55
N LEU A 329 4.47 -4.36 -13.97
CA LEU A 329 5.83 -4.82 -14.25
C LEU A 329 6.72 -4.85 -12.98
N GLY A 330 6.24 -4.29 -11.89
CA GLY A 330 6.98 -4.06 -10.66
C GLY A 330 7.04 -2.58 -10.30
N GLY A 331 7.95 -2.21 -9.44
CA GLY A 331 8.06 -0.84 -8.95
C GLY A 331 9.30 -0.61 -8.08
N GLY A 332 9.25 0.46 -7.30
CA GLY A 332 10.26 0.80 -6.31
C GLY A 332 9.80 1.94 -5.40
N ILE A 333 10.67 2.33 -4.52
CA ILE A 333 10.44 3.46 -3.61
C ILE A 333 11.05 4.71 -4.23
N ILE A 334 10.25 5.78 -4.32
CA ILE A 334 10.71 7.09 -4.82
C ILE A 334 11.76 7.65 -3.88
N GLU A 335 12.90 8.01 -4.45
CA GLU A 335 13.93 8.81 -3.81
C GLU A 335 13.97 10.15 -4.57
N LYS A 336 13.87 11.25 -3.85
CA LYS A 336 13.89 12.58 -4.48
C LYS A 336 15.33 12.92 -4.85
N ILE A 337 15.49 13.48 -6.04
CA ILE A 337 16.76 14.01 -6.53
C ILE A 337 17.02 15.39 -5.91
#